data_2aeaf4b48968fe2e2e6bdc45443a41e7
#
_entry.id   2aeaf4b48968fe2e2e6bdc45443a41e7
#
_cell.length_a   1.000
_cell.length_b   1.000
_cell.length_c   1.000
_cell.angle_alpha   90.00
_cell.angle_beta   90.00
_cell.angle_gamma   90.00
#
_symmetry.space_group_name_H-M   'P 1'
#
loop_
_entity.id
_entity.type
_entity.pdbx_description
1 polymer ?
#
loop_
_entity_poly.entity_id
_entity_poly.type
_entity_poly.pdbx_seq_one_letter_code
_entity_poly.pdbx_strand_id
1 'polypeptide(L)'
;MKAVWYFDLVSPFAYLALGEIEDLAERLPITFKPVLFGAMLSHWGQLGPAEIPPKRVQTYRGCVFGARERGIPFRFPPSHPFNPLMLLRVLTAFEGRPDAVRALFDLIWREGRDPQAQETLDFARERLGIDDFDALIEARGAKAKLRAETEAAIALGVFGVPTLALGHELFWGTDAMPMARAYLANPRLFEDKEMQRVAHLPTGVVRPRRAEAPAGL
;
A
#
# COMPACT_ATOMS: atom_id res chain seq x y z
N MET A 1 -12.27 -17.66 -5.25
CA MET A 1 -11.45 -17.12 -4.12
C MET A 1 -11.61 -15.61 -4.13
N LYS A 2 -11.82 -14.97 -2.97
CA LYS A 2 -11.84 -13.50 -2.86
C LYS A 2 -10.41 -12.98 -2.89
N ALA A 3 -10.11 -12.03 -3.77
CA ALA A 3 -8.81 -11.38 -3.85
C ALA A 3 -8.96 -9.88 -3.57
N VAL A 4 -8.09 -9.33 -2.71
CA VAL A 4 -8.09 -7.92 -2.33
C VAL A 4 -6.67 -7.41 -2.31
N TRP A 5 -6.42 -6.29 -2.96
CA TRP A 5 -5.14 -5.60 -2.91
C TRP A 5 -5.24 -4.34 -2.04
N TYR A 6 -4.54 -4.34 -0.91
CA TYR A 6 -4.45 -3.22 0.01
C TYR A 6 -3.24 -2.36 -0.32
N PHE A 7 -3.46 -1.06 -0.49
CA PHE A 7 -2.42 -0.12 -0.88
C PHE A 7 -2.60 1.26 -0.25
N ASP A 8 -1.51 2.02 -0.22
CA ASP A 8 -1.50 3.45 0.06
C ASP A 8 -0.63 4.15 -0.99
N LEU A 9 -1.08 5.31 -1.44
CA LEU A 9 -0.36 6.11 -2.44
C LEU A 9 1.02 6.57 -1.95
N VAL A 10 1.24 6.64 -0.63
CA VAL A 10 2.55 6.98 -0.05
C VAL A 10 3.59 5.88 -0.27
N SER A 11 3.18 4.67 -0.62
CA SER A 11 4.10 3.53 -0.75
C SER A 11 4.70 3.42 -2.16
N PRO A 12 6.02 3.63 -2.34
CA PRO A 12 6.69 3.36 -3.61
C PRO A 12 6.60 1.88 -4.00
N PHE A 13 6.57 0.97 -3.03
CA PHE A 13 6.44 -0.46 -3.29
C PHE A 13 5.05 -0.82 -3.83
N ALA A 14 3.99 -0.08 -3.43
CA ALA A 14 2.66 -0.27 -3.99
C ALA A 14 2.65 0.14 -5.49
N TYR A 15 3.26 1.26 -5.83
CA TYR A 15 3.43 1.64 -7.24
C TYR A 15 4.21 0.60 -8.03
N LEU A 16 5.33 0.11 -7.48
CA LEU A 16 6.15 -0.90 -8.14
C LEU A 16 5.44 -2.26 -8.30
N ALA A 17 4.46 -2.58 -7.46
CA ALA A 17 3.66 -3.79 -7.58
C ALA A 17 2.46 -3.63 -8.54
N LEU A 18 2.04 -2.39 -8.83
CA LEU A 18 0.76 -2.10 -9.47
C LEU A 18 0.58 -2.81 -10.82
N GLY A 19 1.59 -2.79 -11.71
CA GLY A 19 1.50 -3.47 -13.01
C GLY A 19 1.28 -4.97 -12.86
N GLU A 20 1.96 -5.61 -11.91
CA GLU A 20 1.81 -7.03 -11.64
C GLU A 20 0.43 -7.38 -11.05
N ILE A 21 -0.14 -6.47 -10.26
CA ILE A 21 -1.51 -6.61 -9.73
C ILE A 21 -2.54 -6.44 -10.85
N GLU A 22 -2.32 -5.52 -11.78
CA GLU A 22 -3.20 -5.34 -12.95
C GLU A 22 -3.17 -6.56 -13.88
N ASP A 23 -1.99 -7.11 -14.15
CA ASP A 23 -1.84 -8.36 -14.93
C ASP A 23 -2.58 -9.54 -14.26
N LEU A 24 -2.53 -9.63 -12.93
CA LEU A 24 -3.29 -10.62 -12.19
C LEU A 24 -4.80 -10.36 -12.26
N ALA A 25 -5.22 -9.10 -12.23
CA ALA A 25 -6.62 -8.72 -12.27
C ALA A 25 -7.32 -9.07 -13.59
N GLU A 26 -6.56 -9.25 -14.68
CA GLU A 26 -7.09 -9.77 -15.95
C GLU A 26 -7.62 -11.22 -15.84
N ARG A 27 -7.09 -11.99 -14.88
CA ARG A 27 -7.38 -13.42 -14.71
C ARG A 27 -8.15 -13.74 -13.43
N LEU A 28 -8.07 -12.86 -12.44
CA LEU A 28 -8.68 -13.01 -11.13
C LEU A 28 -9.31 -11.68 -10.71
N PRO A 29 -10.63 -11.62 -10.42
CA PRO A 29 -11.25 -10.40 -9.91
C PRO A 29 -10.56 -9.94 -8.61
N ILE A 30 -9.82 -8.84 -8.65
CA ILE A 30 -9.13 -8.23 -7.51
C ILE A 30 -9.85 -6.94 -7.12
N THR A 31 -10.24 -6.83 -5.86
CA THR A 31 -10.74 -5.57 -5.31
C THR A 31 -9.56 -4.72 -4.84
N PHE A 32 -9.44 -3.52 -5.40
CA PHE A 32 -8.41 -2.56 -4.99
C PHE A 32 -8.93 -1.77 -3.79
N LYS A 33 -8.23 -1.84 -2.66
CA LYS A 33 -8.64 -1.17 -1.42
C LYS A 33 -7.59 -0.17 -0.96
N PRO A 34 -7.88 1.14 -1.08
CA PRO A 34 -7.05 2.15 -0.44
C PRO A 34 -7.18 2.02 1.09
N VAL A 35 -6.05 2.10 1.78
CA VAL A 35 -5.97 2.06 3.25
C VAL A 35 -4.94 3.07 3.73
N LEU A 36 -5.03 3.49 5.00
CA LEU A 36 -4.11 4.46 5.57
C LEU A 36 -2.94 3.74 6.25
N PHE A 37 -1.78 3.71 5.60
CA PHE A 37 -0.57 3.03 6.08
C PHE A 37 -0.08 3.58 7.41
N GLY A 38 -0.11 4.92 7.61
CA GLY A 38 0.27 5.51 8.88
C GLY A 38 -0.56 5.01 10.09
N ALA A 39 -1.84 4.72 9.89
CA ALA A 39 -2.68 4.12 10.93
C ALA A 39 -2.29 2.68 11.24
N MET A 40 -1.89 1.89 10.21
CA MET A 40 -1.37 0.54 10.39
C MET A 40 -0.06 0.55 11.18
N LEU A 41 0.88 1.43 10.83
CA LEU A 41 2.14 1.59 11.56
C LEU A 41 1.89 1.90 13.03
N SER A 42 0.98 2.83 13.32
CA SER A 42 0.61 3.20 14.69
C SER A 42 -0.01 2.03 15.45
N HIS A 43 -0.94 1.29 14.81
CA HIS A 43 -1.60 0.14 15.44
C HIS A 43 -0.60 -0.96 15.83
N TRP A 44 0.33 -1.30 14.93
CA TRP A 44 1.31 -2.36 15.13
C TRP A 44 2.56 -1.90 15.91
N GLY A 45 2.65 -0.61 16.26
CA GLY A 45 3.81 -0.04 16.95
C GLY A 45 5.08 -0.11 16.11
N GLN A 46 4.97 0.11 14.80
CA GLN A 46 6.07 0.06 13.85
C GLN A 46 6.45 1.47 13.39
N LEU A 47 7.73 1.62 13.01
CA LEU A 47 8.22 2.77 12.26
C LEU A 47 8.28 2.41 10.78
N GLY A 48 7.79 3.30 9.94
CA GLY A 48 7.93 3.16 8.50
C GLY A 48 9.42 3.20 8.07
N PRO A 49 9.79 2.56 6.94
CA PRO A 49 11.17 2.58 6.46
C PRO A 49 11.72 3.99 6.26
N ALA A 50 10.86 4.96 5.93
CA ALA A 50 11.24 6.34 5.70
C ALA A 50 11.47 7.16 6.98
N GLU A 51 11.04 6.66 8.14
CA GLU A 51 11.17 7.36 9.43
C GLU A 51 12.54 7.12 10.09
N ILE A 52 13.28 6.12 9.62
CA ILE A 52 14.63 5.80 10.08
C ILE A 52 15.63 6.30 9.04
N PRO A 53 16.41 7.38 9.30
CA PRO A 53 17.22 8.06 8.29
C PRO A 53 18.11 7.15 7.44
N PRO A 54 18.97 6.27 8.01
CA PRO A 54 19.80 5.37 7.20
C PRO A 54 18.97 4.34 6.41
N LYS A 55 17.89 3.83 6.97
CA LYS A 55 16.99 2.90 6.30
C LYS A 55 16.25 3.59 5.14
N ARG A 56 15.84 4.85 5.30
CA ARG A 56 15.22 5.66 4.25
C ARG A 56 16.10 5.73 3.00
N VAL A 57 17.37 6.07 3.15
CA VAL A 57 18.30 6.17 2.01
C VAL A 57 18.42 4.83 1.28
N GLN A 58 18.59 3.74 2.03
CA GLN A 58 18.67 2.40 1.45
C GLN A 58 17.39 2.00 0.74
N THR A 59 16.23 2.27 1.34
CA THR A 59 14.91 1.98 0.75
C THR A 59 14.71 2.75 -0.55
N TYR A 60 15.02 4.05 -0.58
CA TYR A 60 14.82 4.87 -1.78
C TYR A 60 15.71 4.42 -2.94
N ARG A 61 16.99 4.14 -2.65
CA ARG A 61 17.91 3.57 -3.64
C ARG A 61 17.43 2.22 -4.16
N GLY A 62 16.92 1.36 -3.28
CA GLY A 62 16.34 0.08 -3.64
C GLY A 62 15.11 0.21 -4.55
N CYS A 63 14.23 1.18 -4.28
CA CYS A 63 13.08 1.46 -5.15
C CYS A 63 13.52 1.92 -6.55
N VAL A 64 14.47 2.86 -6.63
CA VAL A 64 15.00 3.36 -7.92
C VAL A 64 15.67 2.23 -8.69
N PHE A 65 16.51 1.44 -8.03
CA PHE A 65 17.18 0.30 -8.65
C PHE A 65 16.17 -0.74 -9.15
N GLY A 66 15.25 -1.19 -8.28
CA GLY A 66 14.25 -2.20 -8.65
C GLY A 66 13.25 -1.73 -9.72
N ALA A 67 12.98 -0.43 -9.83
CA ALA A 67 12.21 0.14 -10.93
C ALA A 67 12.96 0.01 -12.26
N ARG A 68 14.26 0.35 -12.27
CA ARG A 68 15.14 0.24 -13.45
C ARG A 68 15.26 -1.19 -13.97
N GLU A 69 15.53 -2.14 -13.07
CA GLU A 69 15.62 -3.58 -13.43
C GLU A 69 14.33 -4.11 -14.08
N ARG A 70 13.19 -3.54 -13.71
CA ARG A 70 11.88 -3.96 -14.23
C ARG A 70 11.36 -3.07 -15.36
N GLY A 71 12.12 -2.06 -15.80
CA GLY A 71 11.71 -1.12 -16.84
C GLY A 71 10.50 -0.25 -16.44
N ILE A 72 10.26 -0.05 -15.12
CA ILE A 72 9.14 0.74 -14.61
C ILE A 72 9.56 2.22 -14.55
N PRO A 73 8.89 3.14 -15.27
CA PRO A 73 9.15 4.57 -15.12
C PRO A 73 8.89 5.00 -13.67
N PHE A 74 9.92 5.54 -13.01
CA PHE A 74 9.86 5.82 -11.58
C PHE A 74 10.63 7.08 -11.21
N ARG A 75 9.99 7.97 -10.49
CA ARG A 75 10.58 9.19 -9.95
C ARG A 75 9.96 9.51 -8.59
N PHE A 76 10.79 9.77 -7.57
CA PHE A 76 10.29 10.25 -6.28
C PHE A 76 9.67 11.64 -6.42
N PRO A 77 8.56 11.90 -5.69
CA PRO A 77 8.04 13.26 -5.51
C PRO A 77 9.06 14.12 -4.74
N PRO A 78 8.91 15.46 -4.72
CA PRO A 78 9.83 16.38 -4.06
C PRO A 78 10.05 16.08 -2.57
N SER A 79 9.03 15.53 -1.90
CA SER A 79 9.09 15.12 -0.49
C SER A 79 8.48 13.74 -0.29
N HIS A 80 9.05 12.96 0.65
CA HIS A 80 8.51 11.66 1.06
C HIS A 80 8.98 11.32 2.48
N PRO A 81 8.13 10.80 3.37
CA PRO A 81 6.69 10.58 3.16
C PRO A 81 5.90 11.89 3.02
N PHE A 82 4.77 11.81 2.36
CA PHE A 82 3.81 12.92 2.19
C PHE A 82 2.45 12.53 2.78
N ASN A 83 1.54 13.49 2.93
CA ASN A 83 0.17 13.22 3.37
C ASN A 83 -0.70 12.76 2.19
N PRO A 84 -1.12 11.47 2.14
CA PRO A 84 -1.90 10.93 1.04
C PRO A 84 -3.42 11.10 1.21
N LEU A 85 -3.90 11.65 2.32
CA LEU A 85 -5.30 11.55 2.76
C LEU A 85 -6.32 12.05 1.73
N MET A 86 -6.09 13.19 1.09
CA MET A 86 -7.01 13.74 0.10
C MET A 86 -7.22 12.73 -1.05
N LEU A 87 -6.13 12.30 -1.67
CA LEU A 87 -6.18 11.40 -2.82
C LEU A 87 -6.65 9.99 -2.44
N LEU A 88 -6.33 9.49 -1.24
CA LEU A 88 -6.88 8.23 -0.75
C LEU A 88 -8.41 8.29 -0.57
N ARG A 89 -8.93 9.41 -0.07
CA ARG A 89 -10.39 9.62 0.05
C ARG A 89 -11.05 9.69 -1.33
N VAL A 90 -10.42 10.32 -2.30
CA VAL A 90 -10.88 10.32 -3.69
C VAL A 90 -10.95 8.89 -4.23
N LEU A 91 -9.89 8.09 -4.07
CA LEU A 91 -9.90 6.68 -4.49
C LEU A 91 -10.94 5.85 -3.73
N THR A 92 -11.19 6.15 -2.47
CA THR A 92 -12.24 5.49 -1.67
C THR A 92 -13.63 5.85 -2.19
N ALA A 93 -13.85 7.10 -2.60
CA ALA A 93 -15.09 7.54 -3.23
C ALA A 93 -15.35 6.84 -4.57
N PHE A 94 -14.29 6.48 -5.29
CA PHE A 94 -14.31 5.67 -6.52
C PHE A 94 -14.29 4.16 -6.26
N GLU A 95 -14.39 3.72 -5.03
CA GLU A 95 -14.37 2.30 -4.65
C GLU A 95 -13.10 1.54 -5.10
N GLY A 96 -11.97 2.25 -5.20
CA GLY A 96 -10.71 1.70 -5.65
C GLY A 96 -10.68 1.36 -7.15
N ARG A 97 -11.46 2.04 -7.98
CA ARG A 97 -11.48 1.82 -9.43
C ARG A 97 -10.06 1.82 -10.03
N PRO A 98 -9.64 0.74 -10.71
CA PRO A 98 -8.22 0.52 -11.08
C PRO A 98 -7.63 1.63 -11.94
N ASP A 99 -8.39 2.18 -12.90
CA ASP A 99 -7.93 3.28 -13.74
C ASP A 99 -7.66 4.57 -12.95
N ALA A 100 -8.50 4.88 -11.95
CA ALA A 100 -8.26 6.00 -11.04
C ALA A 100 -7.02 5.76 -10.16
N VAL A 101 -6.84 4.53 -9.67
CA VAL A 101 -5.65 4.14 -8.90
C VAL A 101 -4.39 4.32 -9.75
N ARG A 102 -4.39 3.80 -10.99
CA ARG A 102 -3.27 3.96 -11.94
C ARG A 102 -2.98 5.44 -12.19
N ALA A 103 -3.99 6.23 -12.49
CA ALA A 103 -3.84 7.65 -12.79
C ALA A 103 -3.15 8.43 -11.65
N LEU A 104 -3.55 8.18 -10.39
CA LEU A 104 -2.95 8.87 -9.24
C LEU A 104 -1.55 8.35 -8.89
N PHE A 105 -1.30 7.05 -9.01
CA PHE A 105 0.05 6.52 -8.86
C PHE A 105 1.01 7.07 -9.93
N ASP A 106 0.58 7.18 -11.17
CA ASP A 106 1.40 7.73 -12.26
C ASP A 106 1.74 9.22 -12.02
N LEU A 107 0.78 10.04 -11.57
CA LEU A 107 1.07 11.44 -11.20
C LEU A 107 2.17 11.54 -10.16
N ILE A 108 2.14 10.68 -9.13
CA ILE A 108 3.04 10.74 -7.99
C ILE A 108 4.40 10.09 -8.32
N TRP A 109 4.38 8.86 -8.83
CA TRP A 109 5.57 8.01 -8.88
C TRP A 109 6.20 7.87 -10.27
N ARG A 110 5.43 8.10 -11.34
CA ARG A 110 5.98 8.17 -12.69
C ARG A 110 6.43 9.57 -13.02
N GLU A 111 5.59 10.56 -12.76
CA GLU A 111 5.87 11.97 -13.06
C GLU A 111 6.65 12.66 -11.95
N GLY A 112 6.62 12.13 -10.74
CA GLY A 112 7.33 12.68 -9.58
C GLY A 112 6.71 13.98 -9.07
N ARG A 113 5.38 14.14 -9.19
CA ARG A 113 4.69 15.34 -8.75
C ARG A 113 4.46 15.34 -7.24
N ASP A 114 4.42 16.51 -6.64
CA ASP A 114 4.03 16.67 -5.24
C ASP A 114 2.52 16.45 -5.10
N PRO A 115 2.06 15.37 -4.41
CA PRO A 115 0.62 15.08 -4.27
C PRO A 115 -0.14 16.09 -3.42
N GLN A 116 0.56 17.02 -2.76
CA GLN A 116 -0.04 18.08 -1.95
C GLN A 116 -0.08 19.43 -2.69
N ALA A 117 0.61 19.56 -3.82
CA ALA A 117 0.60 20.76 -4.62
C ALA A 117 -0.72 20.94 -5.37
N GLN A 118 -1.25 22.19 -5.38
CA GLN A 118 -2.51 22.52 -6.05
C GLN A 118 -2.49 22.10 -7.52
N GLU A 119 -1.38 22.35 -8.22
CA GLU A 119 -1.20 21.93 -9.62
C GLU A 119 -1.42 20.42 -9.80
N THR A 120 -0.89 19.58 -8.91
CA THR A 120 -1.07 18.14 -8.97
C THR A 120 -2.52 17.73 -8.71
N LEU A 121 -3.20 18.41 -7.79
CA LEU A 121 -4.63 18.19 -7.54
C LEU A 121 -5.47 18.59 -8.76
N ASP A 122 -5.10 19.64 -9.48
CA ASP A 122 -5.78 20.07 -10.69
C ASP A 122 -5.59 19.04 -11.82
N PHE A 123 -4.37 18.52 -12.03
CA PHE A 123 -4.14 17.40 -12.94
C PHE A 123 -4.90 16.12 -12.54
N ALA A 124 -5.01 15.85 -11.25
CA ALA A 124 -5.78 14.71 -10.77
C ALA A 124 -7.28 14.88 -11.06
N ARG A 125 -7.83 16.09 -10.88
CA ARG A 125 -9.22 16.40 -11.23
C ARG A 125 -9.48 16.19 -12.72
N GLU A 126 -8.63 16.75 -13.56
CA GLU A 126 -8.72 16.61 -15.01
C GLU A 126 -8.69 15.13 -15.44
N ARG A 127 -7.71 14.36 -14.95
CA ARG A 127 -7.57 12.94 -15.31
C ARG A 127 -8.72 12.06 -14.84
N LEU A 128 -9.34 12.41 -13.71
CA LEU A 128 -10.45 11.65 -13.14
C LEU A 128 -11.82 12.17 -13.60
N GLY A 129 -11.86 13.32 -14.28
CA GLY A 129 -13.10 13.97 -14.70
C GLY A 129 -13.93 14.46 -13.51
N ILE A 130 -13.27 15.01 -12.48
CA ILE A 130 -13.91 15.47 -11.23
C ILE A 130 -13.57 16.94 -10.99
N ASP A 131 -14.59 17.76 -10.93
CA ASP A 131 -14.40 19.21 -10.69
C ASP A 131 -14.13 19.52 -9.20
N ASP A 132 -14.81 18.82 -8.29
CA ASP A 132 -14.75 19.08 -6.85
C ASP A 132 -14.51 17.78 -6.06
N PHE A 133 -13.29 17.63 -5.54
CA PHE A 133 -12.92 16.49 -4.72
C PHE A 133 -13.61 16.51 -3.35
N ASP A 134 -13.79 17.67 -2.72
CA ASP A 134 -14.39 17.77 -1.40
C ASP A 134 -15.88 17.37 -1.47
N ALA A 135 -16.61 17.87 -2.47
CA ALA A 135 -17.99 17.47 -2.71
C ALA A 135 -18.12 15.95 -2.99
N LEU A 136 -17.22 15.38 -3.79
CA LEU A 136 -17.20 13.94 -4.06
C LEU A 136 -16.95 13.13 -2.78
N ILE A 137 -15.96 13.51 -1.99
CA ILE A 137 -15.56 12.85 -0.75
C ILE A 137 -16.72 12.86 0.26
N GLU A 138 -17.39 14.00 0.39
CA GLU A 138 -18.53 14.17 1.30
C GLU A 138 -19.73 13.33 0.83
N ALA A 139 -20.14 13.48 -0.43
CA ALA A 139 -21.29 12.78 -1.00
C ALA A 139 -21.14 11.25 -0.92
N ARG A 140 -19.93 10.72 -0.95
CA ARG A 140 -19.63 9.29 -0.85
C ARG A 140 -19.28 8.80 0.55
N GLY A 141 -19.27 9.69 1.55
CA GLY A 141 -18.84 9.36 2.91
C GLY A 141 -17.43 8.78 2.98
N ALA A 142 -16.54 9.19 2.06
CA ALA A 142 -15.26 8.54 1.81
C ALA A 142 -14.32 8.60 3.01
N LYS A 143 -14.42 9.62 3.87
CA LYS A 143 -13.63 9.73 5.11
C LYS A 143 -13.93 8.59 6.08
N ALA A 144 -15.21 8.33 6.34
CA ALA A 144 -15.63 7.24 7.23
C ALA A 144 -15.33 5.87 6.60
N LYS A 145 -15.55 5.74 5.29
CA LYS A 145 -15.29 4.50 4.55
C LYS A 145 -13.80 4.14 4.53
N LEU A 146 -12.89 5.09 4.26
CA LEU A 146 -11.44 4.87 4.32
C LEU A 146 -10.99 4.41 5.71
N ARG A 147 -11.54 5.02 6.76
CA ARG A 147 -11.26 4.58 8.14
C ARG A 147 -11.74 3.15 8.38
N ALA A 148 -12.97 2.84 8.05
CA ALA A 148 -13.55 1.50 8.23
C ALA A 148 -12.79 0.43 7.43
N GLU A 149 -12.38 0.71 6.18
CA GLU A 149 -11.59 -0.20 5.36
C GLU A 149 -10.19 -0.41 5.94
N THR A 150 -9.58 0.63 6.51
CA THR A 150 -8.28 0.51 7.19
C THR A 150 -8.39 -0.33 8.46
N GLU A 151 -9.41 -0.08 9.30
CA GLU A 151 -9.68 -0.87 10.52
C GLU A 151 -9.99 -2.35 10.17
N ALA A 152 -10.77 -2.60 9.12
CA ALA A 152 -11.06 -3.94 8.64
C ALA A 152 -9.80 -4.67 8.11
N ALA A 153 -8.91 -3.97 7.40
CA ALA A 153 -7.64 -4.53 6.94
C ALA A 153 -6.74 -4.91 8.13
N ILE A 154 -6.64 -4.04 9.14
CA ILE A 154 -5.90 -4.32 10.39
C ILE A 154 -6.47 -5.54 11.11
N ALA A 155 -7.80 -5.65 11.21
CA ALA A 155 -8.46 -6.78 11.84
C ALA A 155 -8.22 -8.12 11.11
N LEU A 156 -7.96 -8.08 9.79
CA LEU A 156 -7.54 -9.23 8.99
C LEU A 156 -6.05 -9.56 9.15
N GLY A 157 -5.28 -8.77 9.92
CA GLY A 157 -3.86 -8.97 10.12
C GLY A 157 -2.98 -8.26 9.08
N VAL A 158 -3.51 -7.37 8.25
CA VAL A 158 -2.70 -6.56 7.33
C VAL A 158 -1.85 -5.59 8.16
N PHE A 159 -0.54 -5.66 8.00
CA PHE A 159 0.43 -4.88 8.79
C PHE A 159 1.26 -3.91 7.96
N GLY A 160 1.08 -3.89 6.65
CA GLY A 160 1.81 -3.02 5.73
C GLY A 160 1.24 -3.03 4.33
N VAL A 161 1.77 -2.17 3.48
CA VAL A 161 1.37 -2.02 2.07
C VAL A 161 2.57 -2.06 1.13
N PRO A 162 2.44 -2.61 -0.10
CA PRO A 162 1.26 -3.30 -0.61
C PRO A 162 1.04 -4.66 0.05
N THR A 163 -0.20 -5.11 0.17
CA THR A 163 -0.55 -6.47 0.57
C THR A 163 -1.64 -7.02 -0.35
N LEU A 164 -1.38 -8.16 -0.98
CA LEU A 164 -2.38 -8.94 -1.70
C LEU A 164 -2.96 -10.01 -0.75
N ALA A 165 -4.26 -9.97 -0.50
CA ALA A 165 -4.97 -11.01 0.23
C ALA A 165 -5.66 -11.95 -0.75
N LEU A 166 -5.41 -13.24 -0.63
CA LEU A 166 -6.04 -14.34 -1.39
C LEU A 166 -6.78 -15.25 -0.42
N GLY A 167 -8.08 -15.01 -0.26
CA GLY A 167 -8.85 -15.64 0.82
C GLY A 167 -8.37 -15.17 2.18
N HIS A 168 -7.76 -16.04 2.97
CA HIS A 168 -7.20 -15.74 4.30
C HIS A 168 -5.68 -15.53 4.29
N GLU A 169 -5.02 -15.83 3.18
CA GLU A 169 -3.57 -15.70 3.06
C GLU A 169 -3.16 -14.29 2.63
N LEU A 170 -2.13 -13.77 3.28
CA LEU A 170 -1.61 -12.41 3.07
C LEU A 170 -0.22 -12.46 2.43
N PHE A 171 -0.05 -11.74 1.33
CA PHE A 171 1.21 -11.63 0.60
C PHE A 171 1.65 -10.17 0.63
N TRP A 172 2.57 -9.85 1.53
CA TRP A 172 3.03 -8.50 1.78
C TRP A 172 4.31 -8.18 1.03
N GLY A 173 4.31 -7.05 0.33
CA GLY A 173 5.46 -6.53 -0.41
C GLY A 173 5.56 -7.07 -1.83
N THR A 174 6.44 -6.46 -2.61
CA THR A 174 6.73 -6.88 -4.00
C THR A 174 7.44 -8.23 -4.07
N ASP A 175 8.20 -8.56 -3.04
CA ASP A 175 8.94 -9.81 -2.89
C ASP A 175 8.06 -11.01 -2.57
N ALA A 176 6.85 -10.81 -2.06
CA ALA A 176 5.87 -11.87 -1.84
C ALA A 176 5.07 -12.26 -3.10
N MET A 177 5.16 -11.50 -4.19
CA MET A 177 4.39 -11.76 -5.40
C MET A 177 4.69 -13.12 -6.07
N PRO A 178 5.96 -13.62 -6.12
CA PRO A 178 6.22 -14.99 -6.60
C PRO A 178 5.51 -16.06 -5.77
N MET A 179 5.45 -15.88 -4.44
CA MET A 179 4.76 -16.81 -3.54
C MET A 179 3.24 -16.73 -3.72
N ALA A 180 2.68 -15.53 -3.95
CA ALA A 180 1.25 -15.37 -4.26
C ALA A 180 0.86 -16.11 -5.56
N ARG A 181 1.69 -16.01 -6.60
CA ARG A 181 1.48 -16.77 -7.86
C ARG A 181 1.59 -18.27 -7.65
N ALA A 182 2.55 -18.73 -6.87
CA ALA A 182 2.68 -20.16 -6.53
C ALA A 182 1.45 -20.66 -5.75
N TYR A 183 0.92 -19.87 -4.83
CA TYR A 183 -0.30 -20.18 -4.09
C TYR A 183 -1.54 -20.21 -5.00
N LEU A 184 -1.67 -19.29 -5.95
CA LEU A 184 -2.75 -19.34 -6.94
C LEU A 184 -2.69 -20.59 -7.83
N ALA A 185 -1.48 -21.04 -8.19
CA ALA A 185 -1.29 -22.26 -8.96
C ALA A 185 -1.51 -23.54 -8.10
N ASN A 186 -1.21 -23.49 -6.83
CA ASN A 186 -1.38 -24.57 -5.87
C ASN A 186 -1.87 -24.05 -4.51
N PRO A 187 -3.18 -24.00 -4.25
CA PRO A 187 -3.74 -23.54 -2.97
C PRO A 187 -3.29 -24.35 -1.75
N ARG A 188 -2.69 -25.53 -1.96
CA ARG A 188 -2.12 -26.38 -0.90
C ARG A 188 -0.66 -26.07 -0.61
N LEU A 189 -0.11 -24.98 -1.15
CA LEU A 189 1.29 -24.58 -0.98
C LEU A 189 1.72 -24.57 0.50
N PHE A 190 0.85 -24.09 1.37
CA PHE A 190 1.12 -23.96 2.81
C PHE A 190 0.79 -25.21 3.64
N GLU A 191 0.34 -26.29 3.00
CA GLU A 191 0.18 -27.59 3.66
C GLU A 191 1.50 -28.38 3.76
N ASP A 192 2.58 -27.89 3.14
CA ASP A 192 3.93 -28.43 3.30
C ASP A 192 4.35 -28.44 4.78
N LYS A 193 5.07 -29.53 5.19
CA LYS A 193 5.45 -29.73 6.60
C LYS A 193 6.27 -28.59 7.18
N GLU A 194 7.16 -28.01 6.39
CA GLU A 194 8.00 -26.89 6.87
C GLU A 194 7.20 -25.60 6.95
N MET A 195 6.31 -25.33 5.97
CA MET A 195 5.40 -24.20 6.01
C MET A 195 4.47 -24.24 7.24
N GLN A 196 3.93 -25.42 7.55
CA GLN A 196 3.12 -25.65 8.76
C GLN A 196 3.94 -25.46 10.04
N ARG A 197 5.17 -25.99 10.07
CA ARG A 197 6.04 -25.87 11.24
C ARG A 197 6.38 -24.41 11.56
N VAL A 198 6.75 -23.61 10.53
CA VAL A 198 7.15 -22.21 10.74
C VAL A 198 5.97 -21.31 11.12
N ALA A 199 4.75 -21.64 10.71
CA ALA A 199 3.54 -20.93 11.12
C ALA A 199 3.29 -21.01 12.64
N HIS A 200 3.85 -22.02 13.31
CA HIS A 200 3.64 -22.30 14.74
C HIS A 200 4.94 -22.23 15.55
N LEU A 201 5.99 -21.60 15.01
CA LEU A 201 7.24 -21.43 15.74
C LEU A 201 7.04 -20.61 17.01
N PRO A 202 7.46 -21.11 18.20
CA PRO A 202 7.41 -20.34 19.42
C PRO A 202 8.38 -19.15 19.36
N THR A 203 7.97 -18.02 19.96
CA THR A 203 8.85 -16.87 20.11
C THR A 203 9.94 -17.18 21.12
N GLY A 204 11.19 -17.26 20.68
CA GLY A 204 12.34 -17.57 21.54
C GLY A 204 12.75 -16.42 22.46
N VAL A 205 12.77 -15.19 21.94
CA VAL A 205 13.16 -13.99 22.69
C VAL A 205 12.23 -12.83 22.36
N VAL A 206 11.68 -12.19 23.36
CA VAL A 206 10.90 -10.96 23.21
C VAL A 206 11.78 -9.77 23.61
N ARG A 207 12.05 -8.86 22.68
CA ARG A 207 12.73 -7.61 22.99
C ARG A 207 11.79 -6.69 23.79
N PRO A 208 12.20 -6.19 24.98
CA PRO A 208 11.39 -5.24 25.71
C PRO A 208 11.12 -4.00 24.84
N ARG A 209 9.87 -3.53 24.81
CA ARG A 209 9.54 -2.25 24.17
C ARG A 209 10.32 -1.17 24.89
N ARG A 210 11.04 -0.33 24.14
CA ARG A 210 11.67 0.85 24.72
C ARG A 210 10.53 1.69 25.32
N ALA A 211 10.58 1.96 26.63
CA ALA A 211 9.71 2.96 27.23
C ALA A 211 9.85 4.25 26.42
N GLU A 212 8.75 4.90 26.08
CA GLU A 212 8.78 6.22 25.45
C GLU A 212 9.69 7.09 26.32
N ALA A 213 10.75 7.62 25.70
CA ALA A 213 11.60 8.59 26.38
C ALA A 213 10.67 9.75 26.79
N PRO A 214 10.68 10.19 28.06
CA PRO A 214 9.89 11.34 28.44
C PRO A 214 10.22 12.48 27.51
N ALA A 215 9.19 13.15 26.98
CA ALA A 215 9.33 14.32 26.15
C ALA A 215 10.29 15.26 26.85
N GLY A 216 11.47 15.43 26.29
CA GLY A 216 12.54 16.25 26.88
C GLY A 216 12.06 17.67 27.10
N LEU A 217 12.44 18.21 28.25
CA LEU A 217 12.37 19.59 28.66
C LEU A 217 12.90 20.56 27.59
#